data_5b56ae4bc1825d85d393d9f5ba5798e1
#
_entry.id   5b56ae4bc1825d85d393d9f5ba5798e1
#
_cell.length_a   1.000
_cell.length_b   1.000
_cell.length_c   1.000
_cell.angle_alpha   90.00
_cell.angle_beta   90.00
_cell.angle_gamma   90.00
#
_symmetry.space_group_name_H-M   'P 1'
#
loop_
_entity.id
_entity.type
_entity.pdbx_description
1 polymer ?
#
loop_
_entity_poly.entity_id
_entity_poly.type
_entity_poly.pdbx_seq_one_letter_code
_entity_poly.pdbx_strand_id
1 'polypeptide(L)'
;MYRLTLTFALLLLGSLASGASDTRVYRWVDNDGIVHYGDSIPARYAELPKDVLNDHGVIIGNLEGKKSAEQLEADRIQKEIRVALNLQKRADRALLATYLTIEEILMHRDRRVELFKAQSRVTELYLHNLERRLESLKSDASYFKPYSENPDAPMIDNKLAENLRDTEVTIARHMRNLEKFQADEQQIIARFDGDVNRFKILKGID
;
A
#
# COMPACT_ATOMS: atom_id res chain seq x y z
N MET A 1 49.99 67.37 -37.78
CA MET A 1 49.10 66.15 -37.52
C MET A 1 50.00 65.07 -36.99
N TYR A 2 50.07 64.98 -35.64
CA TYR A 2 50.83 63.93 -34.95
C TYR A 2 49.88 62.99 -34.25
N ARG A 3 49.89 61.71 -34.66
CA ARG A 3 49.12 60.64 -33.96
C ARG A 3 49.95 60.06 -32.85
N LEU A 4 49.56 60.28 -31.63
CA LEU A 4 50.13 59.72 -30.41
C LEU A 4 49.52 58.33 -30.14
N THR A 5 50.28 57.26 -30.28
CA THR A 5 49.90 55.89 -29.95
C THR A 5 50.28 55.59 -28.51
N LEU A 6 49.29 55.47 -27.67
CA LEU A 6 49.45 55.10 -26.26
C LEU A 6 49.38 53.57 -26.17
N THR A 7 50.55 52.94 -25.89
CA THR A 7 50.65 51.49 -25.60
C THR A 7 50.30 51.25 -24.11
N PHE A 8 49.19 50.59 -23.88
CA PHE A 8 48.72 50.16 -22.56
C PHE A 8 49.31 48.78 -22.25
N ALA A 9 50.34 48.73 -21.35
CA ALA A 9 50.89 47.46 -20.85
C ALA A 9 49.96 46.87 -19.73
N LEU A 10 49.28 45.76 -20.08
CA LEU A 10 48.42 45.03 -19.13
C LEU A 10 49.31 44.06 -18.31
N LEU A 11 49.56 44.39 -17.03
CA LEU A 11 50.20 43.53 -16.04
C LEU A 11 49.19 42.46 -15.60
N LEU A 12 49.35 41.22 -16.06
CA LEU A 12 48.65 40.04 -15.57
C LEU A 12 49.27 39.63 -14.23
N LEU A 13 48.64 40.05 -13.10
CA LEU A 13 48.87 39.41 -11.79
C LEU A 13 48.14 38.07 -11.79
N GLY A 14 48.87 36.98 -12.00
CA GLY A 14 48.42 35.63 -11.75
C GLY A 14 48.21 35.40 -10.26
N SER A 15 46.98 35.40 -9.80
CA SER A 15 46.61 34.91 -8.46
C SER A 15 46.84 33.41 -8.42
N LEU A 16 47.91 32.95 -7.79
CA LEU A 16 48.09 31.57 -7.32
C LEU A 16 47.03 31.31 -6.23
N ALA A 17 45.87 30.79 -6.63
CA ALA A 17 44.94 30.18 -5.68
C ALA A 17 45.64 28.92 -5.14
N SER A 18 46.28 29.01 -3.97
CA SER A 18 46.65 27.86 -3.16
C SER A 18 45.34 27.19 -2.73
N GLY A 19 44.92 26.19 -3.46
CA GLY A 19 43.91 25.26 -2.98
C GLY A 19 44.42 24.55 -1.75
N ALA A 20 43.94 24.94 -0.57
CA ALA A 20 44.11 24.15 0.62
C ALA A 20 43.47 22.78 0.34
N SER A 21 44.29 21.79 0.02
CA SER A 21 43.85 20.41 -0.03
C SER A 21 43.49 20.04 1.41
N ASP A 22 42.18 19.92 1.65
CA ASP A 22 41.62 19.38 2.90
C ASP A 22 42.11 17.93 2.99
N THR A 23 43.29 17.74 3.60
CA THR A 23 43.95 16.42 3.69
C THR A 23 43.24 15.62 4.76
N ARG A 24 42.31 14.80 4.34
CA ARG A 24 41.60 13.88 5.25
C ARG A 24 42.43 12.64 5.42
N VAL A 25 42.69 12.29 6.67
CA VAL A 25 43.37 11.05 7.03
C VAL A 25 42.31 10.07 7.55
N TYR A 26 42.35 8.86 7.06
CA TYR A 26 41.48 7.78 7.50
C TYR A 26 42.24 6.93 8.53
N ARG A 27 41.53 6.55 9.61
CA ARG A 27 42.01 5.58 10.60
C ARG A 27 41.07 4.38 10.56
N TRP A 28 41.58 3.18 10.40
CA TRP A 28 40.82 1.94 10.50
C TRP A 28 41.57 0.87 11.27
N VAL A 29 40.84 -0.13 11.76
CA VAL A 29 41.42 -1.29 12.44
C VAL A 29 41.14 -2.50 11.55
N ASP A 30 42.16 -3.28 11.26
CA ASP A 30 42.01 -4.52 10.48
C ASP A 30 41.53 -5.68 11.34
N ASN A 31 41.31 -6.86 10.69
CA ASN A 31 40.81 -8.05 11.36
C ASN A 31 41.78 -8.64 12.39
N ASP A 32 43.07 -8.26 12.35
CA ASP A 32 44.12 -8.66 13.28
C ASP A 32 44.25 -7.67 14.46
N GLY A 33 43.40 -6.64 14.47
CA GLY A 33 43.40 -5.60 15.52
C GLY A 33 44.44 -4.53 15.32
N ILE A 34 45.12 -4.47 14.16
CA ILE A 34 46.14 -3.47 13.86
C ILE A 34 45.51 -2.18 13.39
N VAL A 35 45.93 -1.06 13.96
CA VAL A 35 45.46 0.26 13.58
C VAL A 35 46.27 0.80 12.39
N HIS A 36 45.58 1.20 11.36
CA HIS A 36 46.16 1.80 10.16
C HIS A 36 45.73 3.25 10.01
N TYR A 37 46.58 4.04 9.38
CA TYR A 37 46.33 5.42 9.00
C TYR A 37 46.72 5.63 7.52
N GLY A 38 45.97 6.43 6.79
CA GLY A 38 46.30 6.76 5.40
C GLY A 38 45.38 7.82 4.81
N ASP A 39 45.83 8.47 3.77
CA ASP A 39 45.03 9.40 2.95
C ASP A 39 44.10 8.68 1.96
N SER A 40 44.37 7.40 1.71
CA SER A 40 43.56 6.51 0.91
C SER A 40 43.41 5.15 1.59
N ILE A 41 42.28 4.47 1.32
CA ILE A 41 41.94 3.18 1.94
C ILE A 41 42.17 2.09 0.90
N PRO A 42 43.07 1.13 1.12
CA PRO A 42 43.21 -0.02 0.23
C PRO A 42 41.93 -0.80 0.06
N ALA A 43 41.66 -1.29 -1.13
CA ALA A 43 40.39 -2.00 -1.48
C ALA A 43 40.04 -3.14 -0.52
N ARG A 44 41.03 -3.86 0.00
CA ARG A 44 40.85 -4.94 1.00
C ARG A 44 40.25 -4.49 2.32
N TYR A 45 40.36 -3.20 2.67
CA TYR A 45 39.84 -2.62 3.89
C TYR A 45 38.64 -1.68 3.64
N ALA A 46 38.17 -1.59 2.39
CA ALA A 46 37.09 -0.70 2.01
C ALA A 46 35.77 -0.96 2.79
N GLU A 47 35.57 -2.21 3.20
CA GLU A 47 34.36 -2.63 3.92
C GLU A 47 34.46 -2.47 5.45
N LEU A 48 35.63 -2.15 6.01
CA LEU A 48 35.78 -1.96 7.43
C LEU A 48 35.33 -0.56 7.91
N PRO A 49 34.87 -0.43 9.17
CA PRO A 49 34.56 0.87 9.74
C PRO A 49 35.85 1.71 9.84
N LYS A 50 35.72 3.01 9.65
CA LYS A 50 36.85 3.94 9.65
C LYS A 50 36.50 5.30 10.18
N ASP A 51 37.42 5.90 10.90
CA ASP A 51 37.34 7.27 11.34
C ASP A 51 37.97 8.19 10.31
N VAL A 52 37.39 9.37 10.12
CA VAL A 52 37.96 10.45 9.32
C VAL A 52 38.57 11.45 10.28
N LEU A 53 39.87 11.73 10.11
CA LEU A 53 40.59 12.67 10.91
C LEU A 53 40.95 13.93 10.10
N ASN A 54 41.05 15.05 10.79
CA ASN A 54 41.63 16.26 10.22
C ASN A 54 43.15 16.21 10.26
N ASP A 55 43.80 17.24 9.76
CA ASP A 55 45.26 17.44 9.78
C ASP A 55 45.88 17.50 11.18
N HIS A 56 45.04 17.71 12.22
CA HIS A 56 45.47 17.69 13.63
C HIS A 56 45.24 16.33 14.32
N GLY A 57 44.83 15.31 13.57
CA GLY A 57 44.56 13.97 14.11
C GLY A 57 43.27 13.85 14.92
N VAL A 58 42.39 14.85 14.85
CA VAL A 58 41.07 14.81 15.52
C VAL A 58 40.05 14.14 14.65
N ILE A 59 39.25 13.23 15.24
CA ILE A 59 38.15 12.54 14.55
C ILE A 59 37.06 13.58 14.24
N ILE A 60 36.81 13.80 12.96
CA ILE A 60 35.80 14.72 12.45
C ILE A 60 34.60 13.98 11.86
N GLY A 61 34.68 12.66 11.68
CA GLY A 61 33.61 11.82 11.18
C GLY A 61 33.90 10.34 11.33
N ASN A 62 32.91 9.55 11.18
CA ASN A 62 33.01 8.08 11.13
C ASN A 62 32.29 7.57 9.87
N LEU A 63 32.94 6.66 9.16
CA LEU A 63 32.35 5.93 8.04
C LEU A 63 32.10 4.51 8.52
N GLU A 64 30.82 4.14 8.62
CA GLU A 64 30.43 2.78 9.02
C GLU A 64 30.95 1.76 7.99
N GLY A 65 31.36 0.60 8.49
CA GLY A 65 31.74 -0.53 7.66
C GLY A 65 30.52 -1.15 6.96
N LYS A 66 30.79 -2.11 6.08
CA LYS A 66 29.72 -2.88 5.47
C LYS A 66 28.98 -3.66 6.55
N LYS A 67 27.67 -3.45 6.61
CA LYS A 67 26.80 -4.16 7.54
C LYS A 67 26.78 -5.65 7.22
N SER A 68 26.84 -6.48 8.25
CA SER A 68 26.64 -7.92 8.10
C SER A 68 25.22 -8.24 7.61
N ALA A 69 24.99 -9.42 7.06
CA ALA A 69 23.65 -9.86 6.64
C ALA A 69 22.66 -9.80 7.82
N GLU A 70 23.12 -10.14 9.02
CA GLU A 70 22.30 -10.10 10.24
C GLU A 70 21.95 -8.66 10.64
N GLN A 71 22.89 -7.72 10.54
CA GLN A 71 22.65 -6.29 10.80
C GLN A 71 21.68 -5.69 9.78
N LEU A 72 21.81 -6.06 8.48
CA LEU A 72 20.89 -5.61 7.43
C LEU A 72 19.48 -6.11 7.68
N GLU A 73 19.34 -7.37 8.11
CA GLU A 73 18.05 -7.95 8.46
C GLU A 73 17.43 -7.29 9.70
N ALA A 74 18.23 -7.04 10.74
CA ALA A 74 17.79 -6.31 11.92
C ALA A 74 17.31 -4.88 11.58
N ASP A 75 18.06 -4.17 10.73
CA ASP A 75 17.69 -2.83 10.24
C ASP A 75 16.37 -2.88 9.43
N ARG A 76 16.17 -3.92 8.61
CA ARG A 76 14.94 -4.13 7.86
C ARG A 76 13.75 -4.30 8.79
N ILE A 77 13.86 -5.20 9.77
CA ILE A 77 12.82 -5.43 10.78
C ILE A 77 12.52 -4.15 11.56
N GLN A 78 13.55 -3.43 12.01
CA GLN A 78 13.40 -2.16 12.72
C GLN A 78 12.68 -1.11 11.87
N LYS A 79 13.01 -1.04 10.59
CA LYS A 79 12.33 -0.14 9.64
C LYS A 79 10.86 -0.50 9.46
N GLU A 80 10.54 -1.78 9.32
CA GLU A 80 9.16 -2.28 9.19
C GLU A 80 8.33 -1.94 10.43
N ILE A 81 8.86 -2.21 11.64
CA ILE A 81 8.22 -1.85 12.91
C ILE A 81 7.97 -0.33 12.98
N ARG A 82 8.95 0.48 12.64
CA ARG A 82 8.82 1.95 12.65
C ARG A 82 7.75 2.44 11.67
N VAL A 83 7.69 1.85 10.47
CA VAL A 83 6.65 2.16 9.47
C VAL A 83 5.28 1.78 9.99
N ALA A 84 5.11 0.57 10.55
CA ALA A 84 3.85 0.10 11.13
C ALA A 84 3.37 1.01 12.27
N LEU A 85 4.25 1.39 13.20
CA LEU A 85 3.93 2.32 14.28
C LEU A 85 3.52 3.72 13.77
N ASN A 86 4.18 4.22 12.73
CA ASN A 86 3.82 5.50 12.14
C ASN A 86 2.46 5.45 11.43
N LEU A 87 2.15 4.35 10.74
CA LEU A 87 0.83 4.14 10.13
C LEU A 87 -0.26 4.07 11.20
N GLN A 88 -0.02 3.31 12.28
CA GLN A 88 -0.94 3.24 13.41
C GLN A 88 -1.20 4.61 14.03
N LYS A 89 -0.14 5.38 14.34
CA LYS A 89 -0.27 6.75 14.88
C LYS A 89 -1.02 7.71 13.96
N ARG A 90 -0.90 7.54 12.64
CA ARG A 90 -1.67 8.35 11.66
C ARG A 90 -3.13 7.95 11.67
N ALA A 91 -3.43 6.64 11.69
CA ALA A 91 -4.79 6.12 11.77
C ALA A 91 -5.48 6.57 13.08
N ASP A 92 -4.79 6.48 14.22
CA ASP A 92 -5.31 6.93 15.51
C ASP A 92 -5.66 8.42 15.52
N ARG A 93 -4.77 9.26 14.96
CA ARG A 93 -5.03 10.70 14.83
C ARG A 93 -6.21 10.99 13.91
N ALA A 94 -6.32 10.27 12.78
CA ALA A 94 -7.44 10.42 11.86
C ALA A 94 -8.75 10.01 12.53
N LEU A 95 -8.77 8.91 13.28
CA LEU A 95 -9.93 8.44 14.02
C LEU A 95 -10.42 9.50 15.04
N LEU A 96 -9.52 10.02 15.88
CA LEU A 96 -9.82 11.04 16.88
C LEU A 96 -10.19 12.41 16.27
N ALA A 97 -9.72 12.72 15.06
CA ALA A 97 -10.06 13.95 14.35
C ALA A 97 -11.41 13.84 13.62
N THR A 98 -11.80 12.60 13.24
CA THR A 98 -13.04 12.36 12.50
C THR A 98 -14.24 12.24 13.40
N TYR A 99 -14.08 11.65 14.59
CA TYR A 99 -15.17 11.34 15.51
C TYR A 99 -14.91 11.95 16.89
N LEU A 100 -15.93 12.56 17.45
CA LEU A 100 -15.91 13.11 18.81
C LEU A 100 -16.40 12.10 19.85
N THR A 101 -17.36 11.26 19.46
CA THR A 101 -18.02 10.28 20.32
C THR A 101 -18.16 8.90 19.66
N ILE A 102 -18.42 7.88 20.47
CA ILE A 102 -18.71 6.51 20.00
C ILE A 102 -20.02 6.48 19.21
N GLU A 103 -21.01 7.25 19.64
CA GLU A 103 -22.32 7.35 18.99
C GLU A 103 -22.19 7.85 17.54
N GLU A 104 -21.27 8.75 17.26
CA GLU A 104 -21.00 9.22 15.90
C GLU A 104 -20.41 8.08 15.03
N ILE A 105 -19.49 7.28 15.58
CA ILE A 105 -18.93 6.11 14.87
C ILE A 105 -20.05 5.13 14.55
N LEU A 106 -20.91 4.80 15.54
CA LEU A 106 -22.05 3.90 15.37
C LEU A 106 -23.06 4.44 14.36
N MET A 107 -23.39 5.71 14.42
CA MET A 107 -24.31 6.35 13.47
C MET A 107 -23.77 6.25 12.03
N HIS A 108 -22.48 6.46 11.83
CA HIS A 108 -21.84 6.32 10.51
C HIS A 108 -21.82 4.86 10.03
N ARG A 109 -21.58 3.91 10.94
CA ARG A 109 -21.72 2.48 10.66
C ARG A 109 -23.11 2.15 10.18
N ASP A 110 -24.13 2.50 10.98
CA ASP A 110 -25.51 2.12 10.74
C ASP A 110 -26.02 2.70 9.40
N ARG A 111 -25.66 3.93 9.08
CA ARG A 111 -25.97 4.53 7.77
C ARG A 111 -25.37 3.75 6.60
N ARG A 112 -24.12 3.26 6.74
CA ARG A 112 -23.50 2.43 5.69
C ARG A 112 -24.09 1.03 5.60
N VAL A 113 -24.38 0.42 6.73
CA VAL A 113 -25.04 -0.88 6.83
C VAL A 113 -26.43 -0.82 6.16
N GLU A 114 -27.22 0.23 6.43
CA GLU A 114 -28.53 0.40 5.80
C GLU A 114 -28.45 0.52 4.28
N LEU A 115 -27.40 1.09 3.72
CA LEU A 115 -27.20 1.15 2.28
C LEU A 115 -27.05 -0.26 1.69
N PHE A 116 -26.22 -1.13 2.27
CA PHE A 116 -26.04 -2.51 1.81
C PHE A 116 -27.31 -3.34 2.01
N LYS A 117 -28.00 -3.18 3.14
CA LYS A 117 -29.28 -3.82 3.40
C LYS A 117 -30.34 -3.42 2.38
N ALA A 118 -30.39 -2.14 1.99
CA ALA A 118 -31.31 -1.68 0.96
C ALA A 118 -31.01 -2.32 -0.40
N GLN A 119 -29.71 -2.42 -0.77
CA GLN A 119 -29.29 -3.09 -2.00
C GLN A 119 -29.63 -4.59 -1.98
N SER A 120 -29.42 -5.25 -0.83
CA SER A 120 -29.78 -6.66 -0.65
C SER A 120 -31.30 -6.88 -0.83
N ARG A 121 -32.12 -6.07 -0.15
CA ARG A 121 -33.60 -6.17 -0.27
C ARG A 121 -34.09 -5.99 -1.72
N VAL A 122 -33.54 -5.02 -2.45
CA VAL A 122 -33.89 -4.83 -3.87
C VAL A 122 -33.45 -6.02 -4.71
N THR A 123 -32.28 -6.55 -4.47
CA THR A 123 -31.76 -7.74 -5.19
C THR A 123 -32.58 -8.98 -4.88
N GLU A 124 -32.99 -9.21 -3.64
CA GLU A 124 -33.87 -10.31 -3.22
C GLU A 124 -35.23 -10.25 -3.91
N LEU A 125 -35.85 -9.06 -3.96
CA LEU A 125 -37.11 -8.87 -4.67
C LEU A 125 -37.00 -9.18 -6.18
N TYR A 126 -35.86 -8.76 -6.76
CA TYR A 126 -35.60 -9.05 -8.17
C TYR A 126 -35.35 -10.54 -8.41
N LEU A 127 -34.59 -11.21 -7.56
CA LEU A 127 -34.38 -12.66 -7.59
C LEU A 127 -35.70 -13.41 -7.50
N HIS A 128 -36.54 -13.06 -6.54
CA HIS A 128 -37.86 -13.70 -6.40
C HIS A 128 -38.72 -13.58 -7.68
N ASN A 129 -38.67 -12.45 -8.38
CA ASN A 129 -39.35 -12.27 -9.66
C ASN A 129 -38.74 -13.13 -10.78
N LEU A 130 -37.42 -13.25 -10.82
CA LEU A 130 -36.72 -14.09 -11.79
C LEU A 130 -36.98 -15.58 -11.55
N GLU A 131 -37.02 -16.01 -10.28
CA GLU A 131 -37.34 -17.39 -9.91
C GLU A 131 -38.77 -17.79 -10.35
N ARG A 132 -39.75 -16.93 -10.10
CA ARG A 132 -41.11 -17.14 -10.60
C ARG A 132 -41.17 -17.21 -12.13
N ARG A 133 -40.39 -16.33 -12.82
CA ARG A 133 -40.29 -16.37 -14.27
C ARG A 133 -39.63 -17.68 -14.74
N LEU A 134 -38.58 -18.13 -14.08
CA LEU A 134 -37.92 -19.39 -14.42
C LEU A 134 -38.85 -20.59 -14.23
N GLU A 135 -39.65 -20.60 -13.17
CA GLU A 135 -40.65 -21.64 -12.93
C GLU A 135 -41.69 -21.71 -14.05
N SER A 136 -42.21 -20.55 -14.48
CA SER A 136 -43.11 -20.46 -15.64
C SER A 136 -42.46 -20.99 -16.92
N LEU A 137 -41.24 -20.58 -17.21
CA LEU A 137 -40.49 -21.03 -18.39
C LEU A 137 -40.21 -22.54 -18.35
N LYS A 138 -39.90 -23.10 -17.17
CA LYS A 138 -39.74 -24.55 -16.98
C LYS A 138 -41.04 -25.32 -17.18
N SER A 139 -42.16 -24.77 -16.72
CA SER A 139 -43.47 -25.33 -16.98
C SER A 139 -43.79 -25.37 -18.48
N ASP A 140 -43.54 -24.27 -19.20
CA ASP A 140 -43.73 -24.20 -20.64
C ASP A 140 -42.78 -25.18 -21.38
N ALA A 141 -41.53 -25.31 -20.94
CA ALA A 141 -40.56 -26.22 -21.53
C ALA A 141 -40.86 -27.69 -21.30
N SER A 142 -41.64 -28.04 -20.27
CA SER A 142 -41.98 -29.43 -19.93
C SER A 142 -42.72 -30.20 -21.03
N TYR A 143 -43.33 -29.49 -21.98
CA TYR A 143 -44.02 -30.09 -23.14
C TYR A 143 -43.05 -30.40 -24.29
N PHE A 144 -41.81 -30.01 -24.21
CA PHE A 144 -40.83 -30.09 -25.31
C PHE A 144 -39.57 -30.87 -24.90
N LYS A 145 -38.93 -31.55 -25.89
CA LYS A 145 -37.59 -32.13 -25.67
C LYS A 145 -36.57 -31.02 -25.51
N PRO A 146 -35.57 -31.17 -24.62
CA PRO A 146 -35.24 -32.34 -23.80
C PRO A 146 -35.98 -32.45 -22.46
N TYR A 147 -36.88 -31.55 -22.13
CA TYR A 147 -37.51 -31.44 -20.80
C TYR A 147 -38.74 -32.34 -20.63
N SER A 148 -39.37 -32.80 -21.75
CA SER A 148 -40.53 -33.67 -21.73
C SER A 148 -40.14 -35.14 -21.56
N GLU A 149 -40.86 -35.86 -20.71
CA GLU A 149 -40.77 -37.33 -20.58
C GLU A 149 -41.40 -38.09 -21.77
N ASN A 150 -42.20 -37.41 -22.60
CA ASN A 150 -42.80 -38.03 -23.78
C ASN A 150 -41.74 -38.15 -24.89
N PRO A 151 -41.44 -39.39 -25.36
CA PRO A 151 -40.48 -39.62 -26.45
C PRO A 151 -40.91 -39.00 -27.80
N ASP A 152 -42.21 -38.72 -28.01
CA ASP A 152 -42.73 -38.11 -29.23
C ASP A 152 -42.91 -36.59 -29.11
N ALA A 153 -42.51 -35.97 -28.00
CA ALA A 153 -42.61 -34.54 -27.86
C ALA A 153 -41.77 -33.79 -28.90
N PRO A 154 -42.23 -32.64 -29.40
CA PRO A 154 -41.47 -31.83 -30.31
C PRO A 154 -40.22 -31.23 -29.62
N MET A 155 -39.24 -30.80 -30.41
CA MET A 155 -38.08 -30.08 -29.89
C MET A 155 -38.53 -28.70 -29.40
N ILE A 156 -37.87 -28.25 -28.30
CA ILE A 156 -38.05 -26.89 -27.78
C ILE A 156 -37.65 -25.86 -28.84
N ASP A 157 -38.41 -24.79 -28.93
CA ASP A 157 -38.02 -23.69 -29.79
C ASP A 157 -36.82 -22.91 -29.22
N ASN A 158 -35.98 -22.33 -30.10
CA ASN A 158 -34.75 -21.66 -29.72
C ASN A 158 -34.98 -20.50 -28.76
N LYS A 159 -36.08 -19.76 -28.91
CA LYS A 159 -36.39 -18.60 -28.08
C LYS A 159 -36.72 -18.99 -26.63
N LEU A 160 -37.48 -20.07 -26.46
CA LEU A 160 -37.81 -20.60 -25.13
C LEU A 160 -36.53 -21.15 -24.43
N ALA A 161 -35.70 -21.88 -25.18
CA ALA A 161 -34.43 -22.39 -24.68
C ALA A 161 -33.47 -21.27 -24.28
N GLU A 162 -33.37 -20.20 -25.07
CA GLU A 162 -32.57 -19.02 -24.77
C GLU A 162 -33.10 -18.28 -23.53
N ASN A 163 -34.41 -18.05 -23.45
CA ASN A 163 -35.04 -17.41 -22.29
C ASN A 163 -34.77 -18.17 -20.97
N LEU A 164 -34.83 -19.50 -20.99
CA LEU A 164 -34.51 -20.36 -19.85
C LEU A 164 -33.05 -20.11 -19.40
N ARG A 165 -32.11 -20.28 -20.33
CA ARG A 165 -30.70 -20.13 -20.06
C ARG A 165 -30.35 -18.72 -19.57
N ASP A 166 -30.85 -17.69 -20.21
CA ASP A 166 -30.57 -16.29 -19.85
C ASP A 166 -31.17 -15.95 -18.50
N THR A 167 -32.34 -16.50 -18.15
CA THR A 167 -32.92 -16.31 -16.82
C THR A 167 -32.09 -17.00 -15.75
N GLU A 168 -31.64 -18.24 -15.99
CA GLU A 168 -30.74 -18.95 -15.05
C GLU A 168 -29.39 -18.23 -14.84
N VAL A 169 -28.75 -17.76 -15.92
CA VAL A 169 -27.51 -16.98 -15.86
C VAL A 169 -27.73 -15.69 -15.09
N THR A 170 -28.87 -15.02 -15.29
CA THR A 170 -29.20 -13.77 -14.60
C THR A 170 -29.41 -14.01 -13.11
N ILE A 171 -30.15 -15.06 -12.72
CA ILE A 171 -30.33 -15.49 -11.33
C ILE A 171 -28.96 -15.72 -10.68
N ALA A 172 -28.12 -16.55 -11.29
CA ALA A 172 -26.79 -16.85 -10.75
C ALA A 172 -25.93 -15.59 -10.56
N ARG A 173 -26.02 -14.61 -11.46
CA ARG A 173 -25.35 -13.33 -11.32
C ARG A 173 -25.87 -12.51 -10.15
N HIS A 174 -27.19 -12.42 -9.99
CA HIS A 174 -27.79 -11.67 -8.88
C HIS A 174 -27.59 -12.33 -7.51
N MET A 175 -27.54 -13.66 -7.45
CA MET A 175 -27.17 -14.39 -6.23
C MET A 175 -25.74 -14.02 -5.78
N ARG A 176 -24.77 -14.02 -6.69
CA ARG A 176 -23.40 -13.57 -6.37
C ARG A 176 -23.35 -12.12 -5.91
N ASN A 177 -24.18 -11.25 -6.49
CA ASN A 177 -24.26 -9.86 -6.05
C ASN A 177 -24.84 -9.75 -4.63
N LEU A 178 -25.85 -10.54 -4.31
CA LEU A 178 -26.45 -10.58 -2.98
C LEU A 178 -25.42 -11.05 -1.92
N GLU A 179 -24.71 -12.15 -2.20
CA GLU A 179 -23.63 -12.64 -1.35
C GLU A 179 -22.57 -11.56 -1.12
N LYS A 180 -22.19 -10.83 -2.18
CA LYS A 180 -21.24 -9.73 -2.07
C LYS A 180 -21.76 -8.61 -1.17
N PHE A 181 -23.01 -8.17 -1.32
CA PHE A 181 -23.58 -7.12 -0.48
C PHE A 181 -23.64 -7.53 0.98
N GLN A 182 -23.96 -8.79 1.27
CA GLN A 182 -23.96 -9.33 2.62
C GLN A 182 -22.52 -9.40 3.20
N ALA A 183 -21.55 -9.81 2.40
CA ALA A 183 -20.14 -9.81 2.81
C ALA A 183 -19.63 -8.38 3.07
N ASP A 184 -19.94 -7.43 2.20
CA ASP A 184 -19.57 -6.02 2.33
C ASP A 184 -20.21 -5.41 3.60
N GLU A 185 -21.47 -5.76 3.91
CA GLU A 185 -22.15 -5.37 5.15
C GLU A 185 -21.38 -5.86 6.39
N GLN A 186 -21.04 -7.14 6.43
CA GLN A 186 -20.29 -7.72 7.56
C GLN A 186 -18.90 -7.08 7.69
N GLN A 187 -18.22 -6.82 6.59
CA GLN A 187 -16.93 -6.16 6.59
C GLN A 187 -17.01 -4.73 7.16
N ILE A 188 -18.05 -3.98 6.81
CA ILE A 188 -18.30 -2.64 7.35
C ILE A 188 -18.54 -2.70 8.85
N ILE A 189 -19.41 -3.61 9.32
CA ILE A 189 -19.67 -3.81 10.76
C ILE A 189 -18.36 -4.08 11.49
N ALA A 190 -17.60 -5.07 11.07
CA ALA A 190 -16.34 -5.45 11.70
C ALA A 190 -15.32 -4.30 11.75
N ARG A 191 -15.22 -3.52 10.66
CA ARG A 191 -14.35 -2.35 10.60
C ARG A 191 -14.74 -1.31 11.64
N PHE A 192 -16.00 -0.92 11.69
CA PHE A 192 -16.47 0.12 12.62
C PHE A 192 -16.42 -0.36 14.07
N ASP A 193 -16.66 -1.64 14.35
CA ASP A 193 -16.47 -2.21 15.69
C ASP A 193 -14.99 -2.15 16.12
N GLY A 194 -14.06 -2.36 15.17
CA GLY A 194 -12.64 -2.12 15.37
C GLY A 194 -12.33 -0.65 15.68
N ASP A 195 -12.94 0.28 14.93
CA ASP A 195 -12.81 1.74 15.16
C ASP A 195 -13.35 2.14 16.55
N VAL A 196 -14.51 1.61 16.98
CA VAL A 196 -15.07 1.82 18.33
C VAL A 196 -14.11 1.33 19.40
N ASN A 197 -13.62 0.11 19.28
CA ASN A 197 -12.69 -0.46 20.26
C ASN A 197 -11.39 0.37 20.34
N ARG A 198 -10.86 0.78 19.19
CA ARG A 198 -9.66 1.62 19.14
C ARG A 198 -9.91 3.00 19.75
N PHE A 199 -11.04 3.62 19.45
CA PHE A 199 -11.44 4.91 20.00
C PHE A 199 -11.56 4.86 21.54
N LYS A 200 -12.19 3.81 22.09
CA LYS A 200 -12.26 3.57 23.53
C LYS A 200 -10.87 3.54 24.17
N ILE A 201 -9.94 2.74 23.60
CA ILE A 201 -8.55 2.66 24.09
C ILE A 201 -7.87 4.02 24.07
N LEU A 202 -8.01 4.78 22.98
CA LEU A 202 -7.37 6.09 22.82
C LEU A 202 -7.93 7.17 23.75
N LYS A 203 -9.20 7.07 24.10
CA LYS A 203 -9.91 7.99 25.03
C LYS A 203 -9.85 7.53 26.49
N GLY A 204 -9.39 6.31 26.79
CA GLY A 204 -9.41 5.72 28.13
C GLY A 204 -10.83 5.49 28.64
N ILE A 205 -11.75 5.04 27.74
CA ILE A 205 -13.15 4.73 28.04
C ILE A 205 -13.28 3.20 28.09
N ASP A 206 -13.88 2.66 29.13
CA ASP A 206 -14.18 1.22 29.29
C ASP A 206 -15.41 0.77 28.48
#